data_27fd84abd61f32135128f4481b97cf46
#
_entry.id   27fd84abd61f32135128f4481b97cf46
#
_cell.length_a   1.000
_cell.length_b   1.000
_cell.length_c   1.000
_cell.angle_alpha   90.00
_cell.angle_beta   90.00
_cell.angle_gamma   90.00
#
_symmetry.space_group_name_H-M   'P 1'
#
loop_
_entity.id
_entity.type
_entity.pdbx_description
1 polymer ?
#
loop_
_entity_poly.entity_id
_entity_poly.type
_entity_poly.pdbx_seq_one_letter_code
_entity_poly.pdbx_strand_id
1 'polypeptide(L)'
;MRRGSLAELFADSATENPRTEKDSGTREQPLVTEFSFVLPRGYVDSAGHVHREGIMRLATARDELVPLRDDRVRENPAYLTVVLLARVITRIGAVTDVHAGVVENLFAADLAFLQDLYRRVNTEGHTRAAVTCPACEHRFAVDVSGGRLGE
;
A
#
# COMPACT_ATOMS: atom_id res chain seq x y z
N MET A 1 49.07 25.26 64.22
CA MET A 1 48.63 25.99 63.09
C MET A 1 48.42 25.01 61.95
N ARG A 2 47.18 24.58 61.70
CA ARG A 2 46.84 23.74 60.54
C ARG A 2 46.02 24.57 59.59
N ARG A 3 46.59 24.79 58.43
CA ARG A 3 45.89 25.44 57.28
C ARG A 3 44.90 24.46 56.70
N GLY A 4 43.61 24.68 56.97
CA GLY A 4 42.56 23.96 56.26
C GLY A 4 42.49 24.41 54.81
N SER A 5 42.60 23.46 53.89
CA SER A 5 42.51 23.70 52.48
C SER A 5 41.06 24.03 52.10
N LEU A 6 40.88 25.19 51.47
CA LEU A 6 39.60 25.68 50.94
C LEU A 6 39.09 24.91 49.74
N ALA A 7 39.64 23.74 49.49
CA ALA A 7 39.27 22.92 48.27
C ALA A 7 38.10 21.95 48.47
N GLU A 8 37.56 21.85 49.71
CA GLU A 8 36.50 20.87 50.03
C GLU A 8 35.07 21.42 49.97
N LEU A 9 34.91 22.71 49.63
CA LEU A 9 33.58 23.35 49.71
C LEU A 9 32.86 23.44 48.34
N PHE A 10 33.41 22.86 47.24
CA PHE A 10 32.79 22.93 45.91
C PHE A 10 32.46 21.57 45.30
N ALA A 11 32.35 20.55 46.10
CA ALA A 11 31.93 19.23 45.66
C ALA A 11 30.50 18.94 46.12
N ASP A 12 29.51 19.71 45.67
CA ASP A 12 28.13 19.26 45.68
C ASP A 12 27.24 20.28 44.96
N SER A 13 27.02 20.10 43.69
CA SER A 13 25.87 20.58 42.92
C SER A 13 26.01 20.21 41.45
N ALA A 14 26.22 18.93 41.17
CA ALA A 14 25.92 18.39 39.85
C ALA A 14 24.59 17.67 39.98
N THR A 15 23.50 18.43 39.98
CA THR A 15 22.18 17.87 39.72
C THR A 15 22.12 17.56 38.22
N GLU A 16 22.57 16.37 37.85
CA GLU A 16 22.27 15.80 36.54
C GLU A 16 20.78 15.56 36.48
N ASN A 17 20.14 16.43 35.73
CA ASN A 17 18.79 16.23 35.24
C ASN A 17 18.88 15.21 34.10
N PRO A 18 18.39 13.97 34.24
CA PRO A 18 18.28 13.06 33.09
C PRO A 18 17.21 13.61 32.20
N ARG A 19 17.62 14.33 31.16
CA ARG A 19 16.75 14.55 30.00
C ARG A 19 16.45 13.17 29.46
N THR A 20 15.28 12.66 29.78
CA THR A 20 14.64 11.62 29.03
C THR A 20 14.47 12.15 27.62
N GLU A 21 15.46 11.91 26.77
CA GLU A 21 15.27 11.91 25.34
C GLU A 21 14.19 10.87 25.10
N LYS A 22 12.97 11.35 24.88
CA LYS A 22 11.95 10.59 24.19
C LYS A 22 12.51 10.39 22.79
N ASP A 23 13.20 9.27 22.63
CA ASP A 23 13.42 8.65 21.35
C ASP A 23 12.04 8.30 20.78
N SER A 24 11.44 9.28 20.11
CA SER A 24 10.36 9.07 19.17
C SER A 24 10.98 8.42 17.95
N GLY A 25 11.47 7.19 18.13
CA GLY A 25 11.81 6.31 17.06
C GLY A 25 10.55 6.10 16.24
N THR A 26 10.41 6.90 15.19
CA THR A 26 9.54 6.57 14.08
C THR A 26 9.99 5.18 13.66
N ARG A 27 9.26 4.15 14.08
CA ARG A 27 9.43 2.80 13.56
C ARG A 27 9.12 2.92 12.08
N GLU A 28 10.17 3.03 11.29
CA GLU A 28 10.08 2.87 9.84
C GLU A 28 9.53 1.47 9.62
N GLN A 29 8.23 1.40 9.33
CA GLN A 29 7.62 0.15 8.94
C GLN A 29 8.24 -0.22 7.59
N PRO A 30 8.76 -1.45 7.45
CA PRO A 30 9.36 -1.85 6.18
C PRO A 30 8.31 -1.71 5.08
N LEU A 31 8.71 -1.11 3.96
CA LEU A 31 7.84 -0.95 2.80
C LEU A 31 7.45 -2.34 2.28
N VAL A 32 6.19 -2.70 2.41
CA VAL A 32 5.64 -3.93 1.84
C VAL A 32 5.28 -3.63 0.37
N THR A 33 5.94 -4.29 -0.54
CA THR A 33 5.77 -4.11 -1.99
C THR A 33 5.08 -5.27 -2.68
N GLU A 34 4.90 -6.40 -2.00
CA GLU A 34 4.26 -7.60 -2.53
C GLU A 34 3.16 -8.08 -1.60
N PHE A 35 2.04 -8.47 -2.19
CA PHE A 35 0.85 -8.90 -1.49
C PHE A 35 0.41 -10.25 -2.04
N SER A 36 0.32 -11.26 -1.18
CA SER A 36 -0.24 -12.55 -1.54
C SER A 36 -1.77 -12.48 -1.61
N PHE A 37 -2.36 -13.25 -2.51
CA PHE A 37 -3.81 -13.37 -2.62
C PHE A 37 -4.24 -14.80 -2.95
N VAL A 38 -5.50 -15.09 -2.71
CA VAL A 38 -6.15 -16.35 -3.07
C VAL A 38 -7.39 -16.03 -3.90
N LEU A 39 -7.42 -16.49 -5.15
CA LEU A 39 -8.55 -16.28 -6.05
C LEU A 39 -9.79 -17.04 -5.56
N PRO A 40 -10.98 -16.46 -5.61
CA PRO A 40 -12.23 -17.13 -5.24
C PRO A 40 -12.51 -18.38 -6.06
N ARG A 41 -12.27 -18.34 -7.36
CA ARG A 41 -12.48 -19.48 -8.30
C ARG A 41 -11.16 -20.13 -8.70
N GLY A 42 -10.22 -19.32 -9.15
CA GLY A 42 -8.92 -19.75 -9.62
C GLY A 42 -8.77 -19.70 -11.13
N TYR A 43 -7.53 -19.54 -11.58
CA TYR A 43 -7.15 -19.58 -12.98
C TYR A 43 -6.98 -21.03 -13.44
N VAL A 44 -7.59 -21.40 -14.54
CA VAL A 44 -7.46 -22.73 -15.16
C VAL A 44 -6.50 -22.61 -16.33
N ASP A 45 -5.38 -23.33 -16.25
CA ASP A 45 -4.39 -23.34 -17.33
C ASP A 45 -4.81 -24.26 -18.51
N SER A 46 -4.01 -24.28 -19.57
CA SER A 46 -4.26 -25.08 -20.76
C SER A 46 -4.23 -26.60 -20.50
N ALA A 47 -3.62 -27.03 -19.39
CA ALA A 47 -3.57 -28.43 -18.97
C ALA A 47 -4.73 -28.80 -18.03
N GLY A 48 -5.59 -27.83 -17.68
CA GLY A 48 -6.73 -28.03 -16.78
C GLY A 48 -6.42 -27.89 -15.28
N HIS A 49 -5.19 -27.46 -14.90
CA HIS A 49 -4.86 -27.22 -13.51
C HIS A 49 -5.43 -25.91 -13.02
N VAL A 50 -5.94 -25.90 -11.80
CA VAL A 50 -6.51 -24.72 -11.16
C VAL A 50 -5.48 -24.07 -10.25
N HIS A 51 -5.17 -22.81 -10.52
CA HIS A 51 -4.22 -22.00 -9.73
C HIS A 51 -4.98 -20.91 -8.98
N ARG A 52 -4.89 -20.90 -7.66
CA ARG A 52 -5.63 -19.96 -6.81
C ARG A 52 -4.73 -18.96 -6.10
N GLU A 53 -3.56 -19.37 -5.69
CA GLU A 53 -2.63 -18.51 -4.98
C GLU A 53 -1.82 -17.64 -5.94
N GLY A 54 -1.64 -16.38 -5.61
CA GLY A 54 -0.85 -15.47 -6.43
C GLY A 54 -0.20 -14.36 -5.62
N ILE A 55 0.59 -13.56 -6.30
CA ILE A 55 1.28 -12.41 -5.75
C ILE A 55 1.03 -11.20 -6.64
N MET A 56 0.62 -10.10 -6.02
CA MET A 56 0.50 -8.79 -6.62
C MET A 56 1.53 -7.86 -6.02
N ARG A 57 2.27 -7.12 -6.84
CA ARG A 57 3.17 -6.07 -6.37
C ARG A 57 2.48 -4.72 -6.36
N LEU A 58 3.04 -3.78 -5.61
CA LEU A 58 2.62 -2.39 -5.71
C LEU A 58 2.79 -1.89 -7.14
N ALA A 59 1.82 -1.11 -7.60
CA ALA A 59 1.90 -0.40 -8.86
C ALA A 59 2.80 0.82 -8.74
N THR A 60 3.54 1.10 -9.80
CA THR A 60 4.22 2.38 -9.99
C THR A 60 3.38 3.28 -10.90
N ALA A 61 3.66 4.58 -10.91
CA ALA A 61 3.01 5.50 -11.86
C ALA A 61 3.16 5.02 -13.32
N ARG A 62 4.30 4.40 -13.67
CA ARG A 62 4.52 3.83 -15.00
C ARG A 62 3.53 2.72 -15.34
N ASP A 63 3.13 1.92 -14.36
CA ASP A 63 2.17 0.83 -14.57
C ASP A 63 0.78 1.35 -14.93
N GLU A 64 0.43 2.53 -14.48
CA GLU A 64 -0.83 3.18 -14.83
C GLU A 64 -0.74 3.98 -16.14
N LEU A 65 0.42 4.58 -16.44
CA LEU A 65 0.58 5.44 -17.62
C LEU A 65 0.85 4.66 -18.92
N VAL A 66 1.65 3.59 -18.85
CA VAL A 66 2.01 2.81 -20.05
C VAL A 66 0.79 2.17 -20.72
N PRO A 67 -0.17 1.57 -19.98
CA PRO A 67 -1.36 0.98 -20.59
C PRO A 67 -2.21 1.96 -21.41
N LEU A 68 -2.17 3.24 -21.10
CA LEU A 68 -2.92 4.26 -21.85
C LEU A 68 -2.44 4.43 -23.30
N ARG A 69 -1.27 3.91 -23.62
CA ARG A 69 -0.71 3.88 -24.99
C ARG A 69 -1.04 2.59 -25.74
N ASP A 70 -1.62 1.59 -25.05
CA ASP A 70 -2.01 0.33 -25.66
C ASP A 70 -3.23 0.53 -26.58
N ASP A 71 -3.13 0.08 -27.82
CA ASP A 71 -4.21 0.26 -28.80
C ASP A 71 -5.50 -0.42 -28.35
N ARG A 72 -5.41 -1.56 -27.66
CA ARG A 72 -6.59 -2.26 -27.10
C ARG A 72 -7.33 -1.42 -26.07
N VAL A 73 -6.58 -0.67 -25.25
CA VAL A 73 -7.15 0.28 -24.27
C VAL A 73 -7.76 1.48 -24.96
N ARG A 74 -7.15 1.95 -26.05
CA ARG A 74 -7.66 3.09 -26.84
C ARG A 74 -8.96 2.73 -27.56
N GLU A 75 -9.06 1.50 -28.07
CA GLU A 75 -10.29 0.98 -28.71
C GLU A 75 -11.38 0.68 -27.69
N ASN A 76 -11.00 0.12 -26.53
CA ASN A 76 -11.92 -0.20 -25.44
C ASN A 76 -11.32 0.17 -24.09
N PRO A 77 -11.72 1.31 -23.48
CA PRO A 77 -11.20 1.75 -22.19
C PRO A 77 -11.37 0.73 -21.04
N ALA A 78 -12.36 -0.15 -21.12
CA ALA A 78 -12.54 -1.22 -20.13
C ALA A 78 -11.35 -2.22 -20.10
N TYR A 79 -10.60 -2.31 -21.19
CA TYR A 79 -9.43 -3.17 -21.31
C TYR A 79 -8.24 -2.69 -20.46
N LEU A 80 -8.27 -1.44 -20.00
CA LEU A 80 -7.25 -0.87 -19.09
C LEU A 80 -7.01 -1.75 -17.87
N THR A 81 -8.07 -2.25 -17.25
CA THR A 81 -7.99 -3.13 -16.09
C THR A 81 -7.20 -4.40 -16.37
N VAL A 82 -7.43 -5.03 -17.54
CA VAL A 82 -6.74 -6.26 -17.94
C VAL A 82 -5.25 -6.01 -18.09
N VAL A 83 -4.88 -4.96 -18.82
CA VAL A 83 -3.46 -4.61 -19.05
C VAL A 83 -2.78 -4.21 -17.74
N LEU A 84 -3.45 -3.43 -16.90
CA LEU A 84 -2.92 -2.99 -15.61
C LEU A 84 -2.66 -4.17 -14.67
N LEU A 85 -3.64 -5.07 -14.51
CA LEU A 85 -3.49 -6.26 -13.66
C LEU A 85 -2.39 -7.18 -14.18
N ALA A 86 -2.27 -7.38 -15.49
CA ALA A 86 -1.19 -8.16 -16.09
C ALA A 86 0.20 -7.62 -15.76
N ARG A 87 0.34 -6.32 -15.51
CA ARG A 87 1.61 -5.70 -15.15
C ARG A 87 1.99 -5.84 -13.68
N VAL A 88 1.01 -5.88 -12.80
CA VAL A 88 1.24 -5.86 -11.34
C VAL A 88 1.16 -7.25 -10.70
N ILE A 89 0.51 -8.21 -11.35
CA ILE A 89 0.48 -9.60 -10.89
C ILE A 89 1.77 -10.28 -11.35
N THR A 90 2.56 -10.72 -10.41
CA THR A 90 3.87 -11.36 -10.70
C THR A 90 3.75 -12.86 -10.86
N ARG A 91 2.74 -13.48 -10.26
CA ARG A 91 2.52 -14.92 -10.29
C ARG A 91 1.08 -15.29 -9.97
N ILE A 92 0.57 -16.32 -10.65
CA ILE A 92 -0.66 -17.03 -10.27
C ILE A 92 -0.34 -18.53 -10.27
N GLY A 93 -0.21 -19.14 -9.08
CA GLY A 93 0.22 -20.51 -8.92
C GLY A 93 1.58 -20.77 -9.56
N ALA A 94 1.62 -21.70 -10.50
CA ALA A 94 2.81 -22.00 -11.29
C ALA A 94 3.04 -21.06 -12.49
N VAL A 95 2.06 -20.21 -12.81
CA VAL A 95 2.15 -19.27 -13.94
C VAL A 95 2.92 -18.03 -13.51
N THR A 96 4.12 -17.86 -14.03
CA THR A 96 5.03 -16.73 -13.73
C THR A 96 5.01 -15.66 -14.82
N ASP A 97 4.53 -15.97 -16.02
CA ASP A 97 4.32 -15.03 -17.09
C ASP A 97 2.83 -14.65 -17.18
N VAL A 98 2.45 -13.68 -16.36
CA VAL A 98 1.07 -13.19 -16.29
C VAL A 98 0.89 -12.05 -17.29
N HIS A 99 0.48 -12.39 -18.50
CA HIS A 99 0.17 -11.42 -19.55
C HIS A 99 -1.36 -11.19 -19.66
N ALA A 100 -1.76 -10.27 -20.53
CA ALA A 100 -3.17 -9.92 -20.71
C ALA A 100 -4.06 -11.13 -21.01
N GLY A 101 -3.59 -12.08 -21.80
CA GLY A 101 -4.34 -13.31 -22.11
C GLY A 101 -4.64 -14.19 -20.90
N VAL A 102 -3.75 -14.20 -19.88
CA VAL A 102 -4.02 -14.90 -18.62
C VAL A 102 -5.13 -14.19 -17.86
N VAL A 103 -5.07 -12.86 -17.78
CA VAL A 103 -6.09 -12.06 -17.07
C VAL A 103 -7.46 -12.14 -17.76
N GLU A 104 -7.49 -12.15 -19.09
CA GLU A 104 -8.74 -12.32 -19.87
C GLU A 104 -9.43 -13.66 -19.60
N ASN A 105 -8.67 -14.70 -19.31
CA ASN A 105 -9.18 -16.04 -19.04
C ASN A 105 -9.53 -16.29 -17.57
N LEU A 106 -9.41 -15.28 -16.71
CA LEU A 106 -9.92 -15.36 -15.35
C LEU A 106 -11.46 -15.33 -15.35
N PHE A 107 -12.05 -15.99 -14.36
CA PHE A 107 -13.47 -15.82 -14.13
C PHE A 107 -13.79 -14.38 -13.68
N ALA A 108 -14.98 -13.91 -14.02
CA ALA A 108 -15.40 -12.55 -13.71
C ALA A 108 -15.32 -12.24 -12.18
N ALA A 109 -15.60 -13.23 -11.35
CA ALA A 109 -15.48 -13.08 -9.89
C ALA A 109 -14.03 -12.87 -9.44
N ASP A 110 -13.07 -13.55 -10.07
CA ASP A 110 -11.65 -13.41 -9.78
C ASP A 110 -11.13 -12.06 -10.27
N LEU A 111 -11.57 -11.62 -11.45
CA LEU A 111 -11.23 -10.30 -11.97
C LEU A 111 -11.73 -9.19 -11.03
N ALA A 112 -12.98 -9.27 -10.57
CA ALA A 112 -13.54 -8.30 -9.62
C ALA A 112 -12.78 -8.28 -8.29
N PHE A 113 -12.41 -9.46 -7.78
CA PHE A 113 -11.58 -9.59 -6.58
C PHE A 113 -10.21 -8.93 -6.75
N LEU A 114 -9.53 -9.15 -7.88
CA LEU A 114 -8.22 -8.55 -8.16
C LEU A 114 -8.29 -7.04 -8.33
N GLN A 115 -9.36 -6.51 -8.94
CA GLN A 115 -9.60 -5.07 -9.02
C GLN A 115 -9.75 -4.43 -7.64
N ASP A 116 -10.50 -5.08 -6.75
CA ASP A 116 -10.68 -4.61 -5.39
C ASP A 116 -9.39 -4.69 -4.57
N LEU A 117 -8.64 -5.79 -4.70
CA LEU A 117 -7.32 -5.93 -4.09
C LEU A 117 -6.37 -4.83 -4.59
N TYR A 118 -6.31 -4.59 -5.91
CA TYR A 118 -5.47 -3.55 -6.50
C TYR A 118 -5.77 -2.18 -5.88
N ARG A 119 -7.04 -1.82 -5.75
CA ARG A 119 -7.44 -0.57 -5.10
C ARG A 119 -6.98 -0.50 -3.66
N ARG A 120 -7.21 -1.55 -2.87
CA ARG A 120 -6.83 -1.59 -1.46
C ARG A 120 -5.33 -1.43 -1.24
N VAL A 121 -4.50 -2.14 -2.00
CA VAL A 121 -3.03 -2.11 -1.80
C VAL A 121 -2.37 -0.85 -2.34
N ASN A 122 -2.99 -0.15 -3.30
CA ASN A 122 -2.42 1.06 -3.91
C ASN A 122 -3.04 2.36 -3.40
N THR A 123 -4.04 2.30 -2.50
CA THR A 123 -4.68 3.49 -1.90
C THR A 123 -4.23 3.74 -0.46
N GLU A 124 -3.17 3.10 0.00
CA GLU A 124 -2.57 3.39 1.31
C GLU A 124 -1.93 4.79 1.29
N GLY A 125 -2.74 5.74 1.59
CA GLY A 125 -2.38 7.15 1.76
C GLY A 125 -3.54 7.85 2.45
N HIS A 126 -3.33 9.06 2.93
CA HIS A 126 -4.29 9.84 3.71
C HIS A 126 -5.52 10.27 2.87
N THR A 127 -6.31 9.31 2.42
CA THR A 127 -7.60 9.57 1.78
C THR A 127 -8.72 9.81 2.78
N ARG A 128 -8.45 9.66 4.07
CA ARG A 128 -9.40 9.91 5.15
C ARG A 128 -9.21 11.31 5.72
N ALA A 129 -10.17 12.17 5.50
CA ALA A 129 -10.27 13.46 6.17
C ALA A 129 -11.11 13.35 7.43
N ALA A 130 -10.59 13.82 8.55
CA ALA A 130 -11.39 13.99 9.77
C ALA A 130 -12.29 15.21 9.59
N VAL A 131 -13.59 14.97 9.62
CA VAL A 131 -14.61 16.01 9.47
C VAL A 131 -15.41 16.12 10.77
N THR A 132 -15.72 17.35 11.16
CA THR A 132 -16.60 17.61 12.31
C THR A 132 -17.98 18.02 11.77
N CYS A 133 -19.02 17.35 12.22
CA CYS A 133 -20.39 17.72 11.85
C CYS A 133 -20.73 19.12 12.41
N PRO A 134 -21.14 20.09 11.57
CA PRO A 134 -21.47 21.43 12.05
C PRO A 134 -22.74 21.50 12.89
N ALA A 135 -23.56 20.44 12.87
CA ALA A 135 -24.83 20.42 13.61
C ALA A 135 -24.72 19.78 15.00
N CYS A 136 -23.84 18.79 15.19
CA CYS A 136 -23.73 18.04 16.45
C CYS A 136 -22.27 17.86 16.95
N GLU A 137 -21.29 18.48 16.28
CA GLU A 137 -19.86 18.44 16.60
C GLU A 137 -19.25 17.02 16.64
N HIS A 138 -19.99 16.00 16.20
CA HIS A 138 -19.50 14.64 16.10
C HIS A 138 -18.37 14.55 15.08
N ARG A 139 -17.24 13.95 15.47
CA ARG A 139 -16.09 13.71 14.58
C ARG A 139 -16.22 12.36 13.89
N PHE A 140 -16.14 12.36 12.59
CA PHE A 140 -16.11 11.16 11.78
C PHE A 140 -15.07 11.28 10.65
N ALA A 141 -14.61 10.13 10.17
CA ALA A 141 -13.67 10.10 9.04
C ALA A 141 -14.44 9.87 7.74
N VAL A 142 -14.21 10.74 6.77
CA VAL A 142 -14.75 10.62 5.41
C VAL A 142 -13.62 10.18 4.49
N ASP A 143 -13.90 9.19 3.65
CA ASP A 143 -12.98 8.80 2.59
C ASP A 143 -13.16 9.75 1.41
N VAL A 144 -12.11 10.50 1.11
CA VAL A 144 -12.07 11.50 0.02
C VAL A 144 -11.42 10.95 -1.25
N SER A 145 -11.16 9.64 -1.31
CA SER A 145 -10.50 8.98 -2.46
C SER A 145 -11.37 8.89 -3.73
N GLY A 146 -12.60 9.37 -3.70
CA GLY A 146 -13.58 9.23 -4.79
C GLY A 146 -13.69 10.40 -5.76
N GLY A 147 -12.90 11.44 -5.63
CA GLY A 147 -12.93 12.58 -6.54
C GLY A 147 -12.12 12.33 -7.80
N ARG A 148 -12.76 12.03 -8.94
CA ARG A 148 -12.13 12.24 -10.24
C ARG A 148 -11.74 13.72 -10.33
N LEU A 149 -10.45 13.99 -10.44
CA LEU A 149 -9.98 15.30 -10.85
C LEU A 149 -10.35 15.48 -12.32
N GLY A 150 -11.41 16.24 -12.59
CA GLY A 150 -11.78 16.68 -13.93
C GLY A 150 -13.19 16.29 -14.40
N GLU A 151 -14.20 16.77 -13.74
CA GLU A 151 -15.50 17.17 -14.33
C GLU A 151 -15.94 18.49 -13.71
#